data_12a1f20c182c8d30ad7310d99f13ad7b
#
_entry.id   12a1f20c182c8d30ad7310d99f13ad7b
#
_cell.length_a   1.000
_cell.length_b   1.000
_cell.length_c   1.000
_cell.angle_alpha   90.00
_cell.angle_beta   90.00
_cell.angle_gamma   90.00
#
_symmetry.space_group_name_H-M   'P 1'
#
loop_
_entity.id
_entity.type
_entity.pdbx_description
1 polymer ?
#
loop_
_entity_poly.entity_id
_entity_poly.type
_entity_poly.pdbx_seq_one_letter_code
_entity_poly.pdbx_strand_id
1 'polypeptide(L)'
;MTLSTQTSKAAFSGNGVSTVFPLPFPFLRDADIKALLRQDGFETPLAPGQHYTLLGAGSASGGSLVMLNPPATGQTLVAWRAPAIVQEVDYVENSVFPAETHEAALDLLTMICQSLQEQLGRAVLYPVSTPAGDILSSDSFLASTAQSREAARISEQNAAAAATQATASAGLAASSAEAAEALAATADGLLKVS
;
A
#
# COMPACT_ATOMS: atom_id res chain seq x y z
N MET A 1 -7.04 9.52 -30.95
CA MET A 1 -7.87 9.75 -29.74
C MET A 1 -7.07 10.67 -28.82
N THR A 2 -7.61 11.81 -28.37
CA THR A 2 -6.86 12.73 -27.51
C THR A 2 -7.06 12.35 -26.04
N LEU A 3 -5.98 12.13 -25.29
CA LEU A 3 -6.01 11.84 -23.86
C LEU A 3 -6.25 13.11 -23.04
N SER A 4 -7.41 13.24 -22.39
CA SER A 4 -7.78 14.41 -21.57
C SER A 4 -7.74 14.11 -20.05
N THR A 5 -7.55 12.86 -19.65
CA THR A 5 -7.50 12.47 -18.23
C THR A 5 -6.12 11.91 -17.85
N GLN A 6 -5.69 12.19 -16.63
CA GLN A 6 -4.48 11.59 -16.02
C GLN A 6 -4.80 10.31 -15.23
N THR A 7 -6.09 10.01 -15.02
CA THR A 7 -6.51 8.82 -14.29
C THR A 7 -6.11 7.57 -15.06
N SER A 8 -5.47 6.62 -14.38
CA SER A 8 -5.03 5.33 -14.94
C SER A 8 -5.38 4.14 -14.04
N LYS A 9 -6.11 4.40 -12.94
CA LYS A 9 -6.45 3.40 -11.92
C LYS A 9 -7.83 3.68 -11.34
N ALA A 10 -8.55 2.62 -11.01
CA ALA A 10 -9.83 2.68 -10.31
C ALA A 10 -9.89 1.58 -9.24
N ALA A 11 -10.59 1.85 -8.14
CA ALA A 11 -10.80 0.90 -7.07
C ALA A 11 -12.29 0.87 -6.67
N PHE A 12 -12.80 -0.33 -6.43
CA PHE A 12 -14.22 -0.58 -6.16
C PHE A 12 -14.38 -1.52 -4.97
N SER A 13 -15.24 -1.18 -4.03
CA SER A 13 -15.58 -2.06 -2.94
C SER A 13 -16.50 -3.18 -3.41
N GLY A 14 -16.18 -4.41 -3.07
CA GLY A 14 -17.03 -5.58 -3.31
C GLY A 14 -18.30 -5.53 -2.46
N ASN A 15 -19.43 -5.96 -3.04
CA ASN A 15 -20.72 -6.06 -2.38
C ASN A 15 -21.38 -7.44 -2.55
N GLY A 16 -20.66 -8.39 -3.18
CA GLY A 16 -21.16 -9.74 -3.45
C GLY A 16 -22.19 -9.85 -4.59
N VAL A 17 -22.54 -8.73 -5.27
CA VAL A 17 -23.62 -8.68 -6.26
C VAL A 17 -23.16 -8.06 -7.58
N SER A 18 -22.48 -6.91 -7.50
CA SER A 18 -22.06 -6.15 -8.69
C SER A 18 -20.93 -6.87 -9.42
N THR A 19 -21.09 -7.01 -10.74
CA THR A 19 -20.08 -7.61 -11.62
C THR A 19 -19.52 -6.62 -12.65
N VAL A 20 -20.17 -5.48 -12.88
CA VAL A 20 -19.76 -4.48 -13.87
C VAL A 20 -19.18 -3.27 -13.17
N PHE A 21 -17.94 -2.90 -13.52
CA PHE A 21 -17.19 -1.82 -12.90
C PHE A 21 -16.70 -0.85 -14.00
N PRO A 22 -17.12 0.43 -13.97
CA PRO A 22 -16.73 1.40 -14.98
C PRO A 22 -15.26 1.77 -14.82
N LEU A 23 -14.51 1.78 -15.92
CA LEU A 23 -13.13 2.27 -15.97
C LEU A 23 -13.16 3.71 -16.50
N PRO A 24 -12.95 4.73 -15.64
CA PRO A 24 -13.07 6.15 -16.02
C PRO A 24 -11.83 6.67 -16.76
N PHE A 25 -11.13 5.80 -17.44
CA PHE A 25 -9.93 6.12 -18.20
C PHE A 25 -9.85 5.30 -19.48
N PRO A 26 -9.37 5.88 -20.59
CA PRO A 26 -9.21 5.19 -21.86
C PRO A 26 -8.07 4.18 -21.79
N PHE A 27 -8.22 3.10 -22.58
CA PHE A 27 -7.21 2.09 -22.83
C PHE A 27 -7.31 1.61 -24.28
N LEU A 28 -6.18 1.24 -24.87
CA LEU A 28 -6.15 0.87 -26.28
C LEU A 28 -6.49 -0.60 -26.51
N ARG A 29 -6.05 -1.48 -25.63
CA ARG A 29 -6.23 -2.94 -25.75
C ARG A 29 -6.62 -3.53 -24.41
N ASP A 30 -7.36 -4.62 -24.42
CA ASP A 30 -7.73 -5.38 -23.21
C ASP A 30 -6.47 -5.84 -22.42
N ALA A 31 -5.40 -6.20 -23.14
CA ALA A 31 -4.14 -6.60 -22.54
C ALA A 31 -3.47 -5.51 -21.68
N ASP A 32 -3.81 -4.23 -21.94
CA ASP A 32 -3.27 -3.07 -21.24
C ASP A 32 -3.92 -2.86 -19.86
N ILE A 33 -4.98 -3.60 -19.53
CA ILE A 33 -5.63 -3.53 -18.20
C ILE A 33 -5.22 -4.72 -17.34
N LYS A 34 -4.79 -4.39 -16.13
CA LYS A 34 -4.54 -5.37 -15.08
C LYS A 34 -5.52 -5.15 -13.94
N ALA A 35 -5.86 -6.23 -13.25
CA ALA A 35 -6.76 -6.18 -12.10
C ALA A 35 -6.29 -7.12 -10.99
N LEU A 36 -6.62 -6.77 -9.76
CA LEU A 36 -6.43 -7.60 -8.58
C LEU A 36 -7.59 -7.44 -7.61
N LEU A 37 -7.77 -8.43 -6.74
CA LEU A 37 -8.58 -8.33 -5.54
C LEU A 37 -7.67 -8.15 -4.33
N ARG A 38 -7.99 -7.17 -3.49
CA ARG A 38 -7.34 -6.96 -2.19
C ARG A 38 -8.31 -7.32 -1.06
N GLN A 39 -7.84 -8.14 -0.12
CA GLN A 39 -8.57 -8.51 1.08
C GLN A 39 -7.57 -8.67 2.24
N ASP A 40 -7.84 -8.06 3.39
CA ASP A 40 -7.04 -8.18 4.63
C ASP A 40 -5.53 -7.91 4.43
N GLY A 41 -5.20 -7.00 3.52
CA GLY A 41 -3.82 -6.65 3.18
C GLY A 41 -3.16 -7.55 2.13
N PHE A 42 -3.80 -8.64 1.73
CA PHE A 42 -3.32 -9.53 0.67
C PHE A 42 -3.87 -9.13 -0.69
N GLU A 43 -3.04 -9.25 -1.71
CA GLU A 43 -3.38 -8.95 -3.10
C GLU A 43 -3.36 -10.23 -3.94
N THR A 44 -4.47 -10.51 -4.62
CA THR A 44 -4.62 -11.65 -5.52
C THR A 44 -4.78 -11.13 -6.95
N PRO A 45 -3.79 -11.33 -7.83
CA PRO A 45 -3.88 -10.95 -9.23
C PRO A 45 -5.02 -11.70 -9.95
N LEU A 46 -5.71 -11.01 -10.84
CA LEU A 46 -6.76 -11.58 -11.66
C LEU A 46 -6.28 -11.76 -13.11
N ALA A 47 -6.67 -12.87 -13.73
CA ALA A 47 -6.34 -13.17 -15.12
C ALA A 47 -7.53 -12.79 -16.04
N PRO A 48 -7.29 -12.05 -17.14
CA PRO A 48 -8.32 -11.78 -18.14
C PRO A 48 -8.81 -13.06 -18.79
N GLY A 49 -10.10 -13.14 -19.10
CA GLY A 49 -10.76 -14.32 -19.66
C GLY A 49 -11.09 -15.41 -18.64
N GLN A 50 -10.41 -15.48 -17.50
CA GLN A 50 -10.70 -16.43 -16.41
C GLN A 50 -11.48 -15.80 -15.26
N HIS A 51 -11.19 -14.54 -14.93
CA HIS A 51 -11.80 -13.84 -13.79
C HIS A 51 -12.63 -12.65 -14.24
N TYR A 52 -12.23 -12.00 -15.32
CA TYR A 52 -12.91 -10.83 -15.85
C TYR A 52 -12.76 -10.72 -17.37
N THR A 53 -13.62 -9.93 -17.97
CA THR A 53 -13.55 -9.46 -19.36
C THR A 53 -13.60 -7.94 -19.39
N LEU A 54 -13.25 -7.35 -20.52
CA LEU A 54 -13.21 -5.91 -20.72
C LEU A 54 -14.11 -5.50 -21.89
N LEU A 55 -14.66 -4.31 -21.79
CA LEU A 55 -15.44 -3.66 -22.84
C LEU A 55 -14.95 -2.22 -22.99
N GLY A 56 -14.92 -1.71 -24.24
CA GLY A 56 -14.61 -0.30 -24.50
C GLY A 56 -13.14 -0.02 -24.83
N ALA A 57 -12.33 -1.03 -25.20
CA ALA A 57 -11.00 -0.79 -25.76
C ALA A 57 -11.06 0.19 -26.93
N GLY A 58 -10.14 1.17 -27.00
CA GLY A 58 -10.11 2.22 -28.01
C GLY A 58 -11.12 3.36 -27.80
N SER A 59 -11.96 3.32 -26.77
CA SER A 59 -12.90 4.39 -26.46
C SER A 59 -12.24 5.51 -25.66
N ALA A 60 -12.44 6.77 -26.08
CA ALA A 60 -11.92 7.95 -25.40
C ALA A 60 -12.55 8.18 -24.01
N SER A 61 -13.77 7.68 -23.79
CA SER A 61 -14.48 7.79 -22.50
C SER A 61 -14.12 6.69 -21.52
N GLY A 62 -13.22 5.77 -21.89
CA GLY A 62 -12.92 4.59 -21.10
C GLY A 62 -13.85 3.42 -21.41
N GLY A 63 -13.95 2.48 -20.46
CA GLY A 63 -14.71 1.25 -20.67
C GLY A 63 -15.29 0.67 -19.39
N SER A 64 -15.41 -0.65 -19.37
CA SER A 64 -15.90 -1.39 -18.20
C SER A 64 -15.13 -2.70 -18.04
N LEU A 65 -14.86 -3.06 -16.79
CA LEU A 65 -14.41 -4.38 -16.39
C LEU A 65 -15.61 -5.17 -15.91
N VAL A 66 -15.81 -6.35 -16.49
CA VAL A 66 -16.91 -7.25 -16.14
C VAL A 66 -16.33 -8.49 -15.47
N MET A 67 -16.61 -8.66 -14.20
CA MET A 67 -16.20 -9.82 -13.40
C MET A 67 -17.09 -11.02 -13.70
N LEU A 68 -16.50 -12.21 -13.77
CA LEU A 68 -17.28 -13.46 -13.88
C LEU A 68 -17.97 -13.77 -12.54
N ASN A 69 -17.31 -13.50 -11.43
CA ASN A 69 -17.88 -13.64 -10.09
C ASN A 69 -17.80 -12.27 -9.37
N PRO A 70 -18.86 -11.81 -8.70
CA PRO A 70 -18.83 -10.53 -8.00
C PRO A 70 -17.84 -10.56 -6.84
N PRO A 71 -17.03 -9.50 -6.64
CA PRO A 71 -16.19 -9.38 -5.46
C PRO A 71 -17.03 -9.38 -4.18
N ALA A 72 -16.65 -10.21 -3.21
CA ALA A 72 -17.37 -10.32 -1.95
C ALA A 72 -17.28 -9.03 -1.11
N THR A 73 -18.19 -8.88 -0.16
CA THR A 73 -18.12 -7.81 0.85
C THR A 73 -16.79 -7.92 1.62
N GLY A 74 -16.07 -6.81 1.79
CA GLY A 74 -14.74 -6.76 2.39
C GLY A 74 -13.59 -6.90 1.39
N GLN A 75 -13.86 -7.30 0.15
CA GLN A 75 -12.89 -7.28 -0.94
C GLN A 75 -12.88 -5.92 -1.64
N THR A 76 -11.73 -5.51 -2.15
CA THR A 76 -11.58 -4.35 -3.03
C THR A 76 -11.03 -4.80 -4.37
N LEU A 77 -11.79 -4.58 -5.44
CA LEU A 77 -11.31 -4.74 -6.81
C LEU A 77 -10.51 -3.51 -7.18
N VAL A 78 -9.27 -3.70 -7.63
CA VAL A 78 -8.42 -2.64 -8.16
C VAL A 78 -8.10 -2.96 -9.61
N ALA A 79 -8.37 -2.02 -10.50
CA ALA A 79 -8.05 -2.11 -11.92
C ALA A 79 -7.19 -0.92 -12.34
N TRP A 80 -6.16 -1.15 -13.13
CA TRP A 80 -5.27 -0.10 -13.60
C TRP A 80 -4.76 -0.38 -15.01
N ARG A 81 -4.36 0.69 -15.69
CA ARG A 81 -3.74 0.61 -17.00
C ARG A 81 -2.24 0.35 -16.85
N ALA A 82 -1.73 -0.66 -17.57
CA ALA A 82 -0.34 -1.08 -17.61
C ALA A 82 0.02 -1.51 -19.04
N PRO A 83 0.12 -0.57 -20.00
CA PRO A 83 0.48 -0.87 -21.38
C PRO A 83 1.91 -1.41 -21.45
N ALA A 84 2.18 -2.28 -22.41
CA ALA A 84 3.52 -2.74 -22.70
C ALA A 84 4.41 -1.56 -23.14
N ILE A 85 5.63 -1.49 -22.62
CA ILE A 85 6.61 -0.46 -22.98
C ILE A 85 7.34 -0.91 -24.24
N VAL A 86 6.62 -0.85 -25.37
CA VAL A 86 7.13 -1.22 -26.70
C VAL A 86 6.63 -0.23 -27.73
N GLN A 87 7.42 -0.02 -28.78
CA GLN A 87 7.01 0.73 -29.95
C GLN A 87 6.66 -0.27 -31.06
N GLU A 88 5.39 -0.30 -31.47
CA GLU A 88 4.86 -1.26 -32.46
C GLU A 88 4.70 -0.65 -33.86
N VAL A 89 4.83 0.69 -33.97
CA VAL A 89 4.63 1.39 -35.24
C VAL A 89 5.95 1.50 -35.98
N ASP A 90 5.99 0.94 -37.20
CA ASP A 90 7.09 1.12 -38.14
C ASP A 90 6.66 2.09 -39.26
N TYR A 91 7.39 3.20 -39.41
CA TYR A 91 7.17 4.18 -40.46
C TYR A 91 8.11 3.91 -41.62
N VAL A 92 7.54 3.46 -42.74
CA VAL A 92 8.31 3.20 -43.95
C VAL A 92 8.62 4.51 -44.66
N GLU A 93 9.89 4.71 -45.02
CA GLU A 93 10.36 5.90 -45.76
C GLU A 93 9.59 6.06 -47.08
N ASN A 94 9.21 7.29 -47.43
CA ASN A 94 8.42 7.64 -48.61
C ASN A 94 7.00 7.05 -48.69
N SER A 95 6.47 6.45 -47.64
CA SER A 95 5.06 6.06 -47.53
C SER A 95 4.18 7.24 -47.12
N VAL A 96 2.85 7.11 -47.34
CA VAL A 96 1.87 8.06 -46.82
C VAL A 96 1.95 8.03 -45.29
N PHE A 97 2.08 9.20 -44.68
CA PHE A 97 2.12 9.32 -43.20
C PHE A 97 0.66 9.34 -42.68
N PRO A 98 0.18 8.27 -42.04
CA PRO A 98 -1.17 8.23 -41.51
C PRO A 98 -1.25 8.95 -40.19
N ALA A 99 -2.00 10.08 -40.16
CA ALA A 99 -2.15 10.89 -38.95
C ALA A 99 -2.73 10.12 -37.76
N GLU A 100 -3.69 9.23 -38.02
CA GLU A 100 -4.31 8.37 -36.99
C GLU A 100 -3.31 7.41 -36.34
N THR A 101 -2.40 6.82 -37.12
CA THR A 101 -1.36 5.92 -36.61
C THR A 101 -0.37 6.70 -35.74
N HIS A 102 -0.02 7.92 -36.16
CA HIS A 102 0.86 8.79 -35.38
C HIS A 102 0.21 9.22 -34.06
N GLU A 103 -1.04 9.65 -34.12
CA GLU A 103 -1.82 10.01 -32.94
C GLU A 103 -1.92 8.82 -31.95
N ALA A 104 -2.22 7.61 -32.44
CA ALA A 104 -2.28 6.40 -31.62
C ALA A 104 -0.94 6.07 -30.96
N ALA A 105 0.19 6.29 -31.65
CA ALA A 105 1.53 6.10 -31.09
C ALA A 105 1.83 7.13 -29.98
N LEU A 106 1.44 8.38 -30.14
CA LEU A 106 1.57 9.42 -29.12
C LEU A 106 0.65 9.14 -27.92
N ASP A 107 -0.56 8.70 -28.15
CA ASP A 107 -1.48 8.28 -27.09
C ASP A 107 -0.90 7.12 -26.26
N LEU A 108 -0.36 6.08 -26.93
CA LEU A 108 0.30 4.97 -26.26
C LEU A 108 1.48 5.45 -25.40
N LEU A 109 2.35 6.31 -25.95
CA LEU A 109 3.50 6.88 -25.21
C LEU A 109 3.02 7.67 -23.98
N THR A 110 1.98 8.49 -24.14
CA THR A 110 1.38 9.24 -23.04
C THR A 110 0.80 8.31 -21.97
N MET A 111 0.12 7.23 -22.36
CA MET A 111 -0.41 6.21 -21.45
C MET A 111 0.71 5.50 -20.68
N ILE A 112 1.84 5.19 -21.33
CA ILE A 112 3.02 4.63 -20.68
C ILE A 112 3.55 5.61 -19.63
N CYS A 113 3.74 6.89 -19.97
CA CYS A 113 4.21 7.91 -19.05
C CYS A 113 3.28 8.06 -17.82
N GLN A 114 1.97 8.08 -18.03
CA GLN A 114 0.98 8.15 -16.95
C GLN A 114 1.04 6.90 -16.04
N SER A 115 1.24 5.71 -16.62
CA SER A 115 1.40 4.48 -15.86
C SER A 115 2.69 4.50 -15.01
N LEU A 116 3.79 4.99 -15.57
CA LEU A 116 5.05 5.17 -14.83
C LEU A 116 4.91 6.22 -13.73
N GLN A 117 4.24 7.33 -13.98
CA GLN A 117 3.98 8.36 -12.97
C GLN A 117 3.14 7.82 -11.81
N GLU A 118 2.13 7.01 -12.07
CA GLU A 118 1.33 6.34 -11.04
C GLU A 118 2.18 5.38 -10.20
N GLN A 119 3.07 4.61 -10.82
CA GLN A 119 3.99 3.72 -10.12
C GLN A 119 4.99 4.50 -9.26
N LEU A 120 5.58 5.58 -9.79
CA LEU A 120 6.48 6.45 -9.03
C LEU A 120 5.79 7.13 -7.85
N GLY A 121 4.50 7.48 -7.98
CA GLY A 121 3.69 8.02 -6.88
C GLY A 121 3.51 7.06 -5.70
N ARG A 122 3.77 5.77 -5.88
CA ARG A 122 3.75 4.73 -4.83
C ARG A 122 5.16 4.31 -4.39
N ALA A 123 6.19 4.79 -5.05
CA ALA A 123 7.58 4.47 -4.71
C ALA A 123 8.11 5.35 -3.58
N VAL A 124 9.08 4.84 -2.85
CA VAL A 124 9.88 5.65 -1.93
C VAL A 124 10.97 6.33 -2.75
N LEU A 125 10.92 7.63 -2.85
CA LEU A 125 11.88 8.42 -3.61
C LEU A 125 12.82 9.17 -2.66
N TYR A 126 14.11 9.13 -2.97
CA TYR A 126 15.10 9.97 -2.29
C TYR A 126 15.06 11.40 -2.84
N PRO A 127 15.34 12.42 -2.02
CA PRO A 127 15.56 13.78 -2.50
C PRO A 127 16.60 13.82 -3.61
N VAL A 128 16.42 14.70 -4.61
CA VAL A 128 17.35 14.83 -5.75
C VAL A 128 18.77 15.15 -5.28
N SER A 129 18.91 15.80 -4.12
CA SER A 129 20.19 16.17 -3.51
C SER A 129 20.89 15.02 -2.78
N THR A 130 20.28 13.83 -2.67
CA THR A 130 20.87 12.68 -1.96
C THR A 130 22.11 12.18 -2.71
N PRO A 131 23.28 12.09 -2.06
CA PRO A 131 24.49 11.51 -2.68
C PRO A 131 24.24 10.07 -3.11
N ALA A 132 24.82 9.66 -4.23
CA ALA A 132 24.60 8.31 -4.79
C ALA A 132 25.00 7.18 -3.82
N GLY A 133 26.00 7.42 -2.96
CA GLY A 133 26.44 6.46 -1.95
C GLY A 133 25.44 6.25 -0.78
N ASP A 134 24.52 7.20 -0.58
CA ASP A 134 23.54 7.17 0.50
C ASP A 134 22.19 6.57 0.03
N ILE A 135 22.06 6.25 -1.26
CA ILE A 135 20.86 5.63 -1.81
C ILE A 135 20.88 4.14 -1.50
N LEU A 136 20.02 3.71 -0.59
CA LEU A 136 19.83 2.30 -0.26
C LEU A 136 19.06 1.59 -1.37
N SER A 137 19.42 0.33 -1.64
CA SER A 137 18.55 -0.54 -2.44
C SER A 137 17.21 -0.77 -1.71
N SER A 138 16.16 -1.15 -2.46
CA SER A 138 14.85 -1.47 -1.88
C SER A 138 14.94 -2.51 -0.77
N ASP A 139 15.78 -3.54 -0.96
CA ASP A 139 15.98 -4.61 0.03
C ASP A 139 16.69 -4.09 1.29
N SER A 140 17.71 -3.24 1.11
CA SER A 140 18.42 -2.61 2.25
C SER A 140 17.51 -1.65 3.02
N PHE A 141 16.65 -0.91 2.33
CA PHE A 141 15.66 -0.04 2.97
C PHE A 141 14.64 -0.86 3.78
N LEU A 142 14.10 -1.93 3.20
CA LEU A 142 13.17 -2.83 3.91
C LEU A 142 13.82 -3.50 5.11
N ALA A 143 15.07 -3.96 4.99
CA ALA A 143 15.82 -4.55 6.10
C ALA A 143 16.05 -3.55 7.22
N SER A 144 16.44 -2.30 6.92
CA SER A 144 16.64 -1.25 7.92
C SER A 144 15.36 -0.87 8.65
N THR A 145 14.23 -0.81 7.93
CA THR A 145 12.92 -0.54 8.54
C THR A 145 12.47 -1.69 9.45
N ALA A 146 12.69 -2.94 9.04
CA ALA A 146 12.40 -4.11 9.86
C ALA A 146 13.25 -4.13 11.16
N GLN A 147 14.55 -3.83 11.07
CA GLN A 147 15.42 -3.72 12.24
C GLN A 147 14.98 -2.61 13.19
N SER A 148 14.58 -1.45 12.66
CA SER A 148 14.09 -0.32 13.47
C SER A 148 12.81 -0.67 14.20
N ARG A 149 11.89 -1.38 13.55
CA ARG A 149 10.64 -1.87 14.17
C ARG A 149 10.92 -2.87 15.28
N GLU A 150 11.84 -3.81 15.08
CA GLU A 150 12.22 -4.79 16.09
C GLU A 150 12.91 -4.13 17.29
N ALA A 151 13.80 -3.18 17.06
CA ALA A 151 14.42 -2.40 18.13
C ALA A 151 13.39 -1.62 18.97
N ALA A 152 12.39 -1.00 18.31
CA ALA A 152 11.29 -0.32 19.00
C ALA A 152 10.46 -1.30 19.85
N ARG A 153 10.13 -2.48 19.33
CA ARG A 153 9.41 -3.53 20.05
C ARG A 153 10.17 -4.01 21.29
N ILE A 154 11.49 -4.23 21.17
CA ILE A 154 12.33 -4.61 22.30
C ILE A 154 12.38 -3.50 23.35
N SER A 155 12.49 -2.24 22.92
CA SER A 155 12.48 -1.09 23.83
C SER A 155 11.16 -0.98 24.60
N GLU A 156 10.03 -1.19 23.94
CA GLU A 156 8.71 -1.20 24.56
C GLU A 156 8.57 -2.33 25.60
N GLN A 157 9.05 -3.52 25.29
CA GLN A 157 9.05 -4.65 26.22
C GLN A 157 9.92 -4.39 27.44
N ASN A 158 11.11 -3.80 27.25
CA ASN A 158 11.99 -3.44 28.35
C ASN A 158 11.36 -2.38 29.24
N ALA A 159 10.70 -1.38 28.69
CA ALA A 159 9.98 -0.36 29.44
C ALA A 159 8.82 -0.96 30.25
N ALA A 160 8.05 -1.89 29.68
CA ALA A 160 6.98 -2.59 30.39
C ALA A 160 7.52 -3.45 31.54
N ALA A 161 8.62 -4.17 31.33
CA ALA A 161 9.29 -4.94 32.39
C ALA A 161 9.80 -4.06 33.51
N ALA A 162 10.45 -2.92 33.21
CA ALA A 162 10.91 -1.95 34.19
C ALA A 162 9.75 -1.34 35.02
N ALA A 163 8.63 -1.02 34.38
CA ALA A 163 7.43 -0.54 35.04
C ALA A 163 6.86 -1.58 36.03
N THR A 164 6.81 -2.85 35.64
CA THR A 164 6.38 -3.95 36.49
C THR A 164 7.30 -4.10 37.70
N GLN A 165 8.62 -4.03 37.51
CA GLN A 165 9.60 -4.13 38.57
C GLN A 165 9.52 -2.93 39.53
N ALA A 166 9.31 -1.72 39.01
CA ALA A 166 9.10 -0.53 39.82
C ALA A 166 7.85 -0.65 40.72
N THR A 167 6.75 -1.17 40.16
CA THR A 167 5.52 -1.42 40.93
C THR A 167 5.74 -2.45 42.05
N ALA A 168 6.43 -3.53 41.73
CA ALA A 168 6.78 -4.55 42.76
C ALA A 168 7.66 -3.97 43.88
N SER A 169 8.66 -3.18 43.50
CA SER A 169 9.55 -2.51 44.47
C SER A 169 8.79 -1.52 45.36
N ALA A 170 7.85 -0.76 44.79
CA ALA A 170 7.00 0.15 45.55
C ALA A 170 6.08 -0.61 46.51
N GLY A 171 5.55 -1.75 46.13
CA GLY A 171 4.77 -2.62 47.02
C GLY A 171 5.57 -3.16 48.20
N LEU A 172 6.81 -3.59 47.95
CA LEU A 172 7.72 -4.03 49.02
C LEU A 172 8.08 -2.89 49.98
N ALA A 173 8.31 -1.68 49.49
CA ALA A 173 8.56 -0.50 50.28
C ALA A 173 7.37 -0.14 51.18
N ALA A 174 6.15 -0.19 50.62
CA ALA A 174 4.92 0.06 51.37
C ALA A 174 4.74 -0.96 52.52
N SER A 175 4.90 -2.25 52.23
CA SER A 175 4.76 -3.29 53.25
C SER A 175 5.85 -3.19 54.35
N SER A 176 7.07 -2.79 54.02
CA SER A 176 8.14 -2.55 55.02
C SER A 176 7.83 -1.33 55.87
N ALA A 177 7.21 -0.28 55.32
CA ALA A 177 6.80 0.90 56.10
C ALA A 177 5.66 0.55 57.07
N GLU A 178 4.67 -0.21 56.66
CA GLU A 178 3.59 -0.70 57.53
C GLU A 178 4.12 -1.56 58.68
N ALA A 179 5.08 -2.44 58.39
CA ALA A 179 5.71 -3.26 59.42
C ALA A 179 6.50 -2.40 60.44
N ALA A 180 7.18 -1.35 60.00
CA ALA A 180 7.90 -0.41 60.87
C ALA A 180 6.95 0.40 61.77
N GLU A 181 5.82 0.85 61.22
CA GLU A 181 4.77 1.54 61.97
C GLU A 181 4.15 0.64 63.04
N ALA A 182 3.86 -0.61 62.73
CA ALA A 182 3.33 -1.60 63.69
C ALA A 182 4.30 -1.87 64.81
N LEU A 183 5.60 -1.95 64.51
CA LEU A 183 6.66 -2.13 65.51
C LEU A 183 6.78 -0.91 66.44
N ALA A 184 6.73 0.30 65.91
CA ALA A 184 6.74 1.55 66.68
C ALA A 184 5.52 1.69 67.60
N ALA A 185 4.34 1.33 67.10
CA ALA A 185 3.10 1.33 67.92
C ALA A 185 3.19 0.32 69.10
N THR A 186 3.80 -0.84 68.85
CA THR A 186 4.03 -1.85 69.91
C THR A 186 5.01 -1.35 70.98
N ALA A 187 6.12 -0.69 70.58
CA ALA A 187 7.07 -0.11 71.45
C ALA A 187 6.50 1.01 72.37
N ASP A 188 5.67 1.90 71.77
CA ASP A 188 4.96 2.97 72.49
C ASP A 188 3.95 2.41 73.53
N GLY A 189 3.31 1.30 73.20
CA GLY A 189 2.43 0.60 74.13
C GLY A 189 3.14 0.00 75.32
N LEU A 190 4.35 -0.54 75.13
CA LEU A 190 5.15 -1.09 76.20
C LEU A 190 5.69 -0.01 77.15
N LEU A 191 6.02 1.18 76.64
CA LEU A 191 6.51 2.32 77.46
C LEU A 191 5.42 2.95 78.35
N LYS A 192 4.14 2.77 78.01
CA LYS A 192 3.01 3.30 78.78
C LYS A 192 2.50 2.38 79.90
N VAL A 193 3.05 1.17 80.05
CA VAL A 193 2.66 0.16 81.05
C VAL A 193 3.71 0.01 82.16
N SER A 194 4.87 0.65 82.01
CA SER A 194 5.93 0.72 83.03
C SER A 194 5.85 2.03 83.83
#